data_82379ba86c3d5a5360b5b0a9618cc2a6
#
_entry.id   82379ba86c3d5a5360b5b0a9618cc2a6
#
_cell.length_a   1.000
_cell.length_b   1.000
_cell.length_c   1.000
_cell.angle_alpha   90.00
_cell.angle_beta   90.00
_cell.angle_gamma   90.00
#
_symmetry.space_group_name_H-M   'P 1'
#
loop_
_entity.id
_entity.type
_entity.pdbx_description
1 polymer ?
#
loop_
_entity_poly.entity_id
_entity_poly.type
_entity_poly.pdbx_seq_one_letter_code
_entity_poly.pdbx_strand_id
1 'polypeptide(L)'
;MQTIVAMDGLQLADALRAGIYRLFQKTDHINKINVFPVPDGDTGTNMSMTLSAVLAAIDREPVDHAGKLLVRAADAALDGARGNSGAILAQFLLGLGDSAGHLAKIDLHAFVASLATGAAYARDALSQPREGTLLTVLREFAVASATVSERASDFRQLFSAALVGVRASLDGTRNQLEELRAANVVDAGALGFVEVLEGMTHYLDTGEMARVDAPVHAGDETMVQATVSSDQDFRYCTECLVTADEGREIDLRHLREQLGTLGGSLVVSGSKRKAKVHVHVEDPEVVFRLVENFGRVGAQKADDMRLQQSTAQHRRTQRIAVATDSGADIPDEFIERYGIHMVPARVHFGTHSHLDKVSLTPAEFYRELARNPEHPKTSQPPPGDFRRTFEFLASHYDAVLSVNLTSRHSGTFNAAQTAAQRVSAEGRAVRVIDSLNASTGEGLVVVAAAEAAAAGADLDTVARVAQDAVRRTQTFALLATVDFAVKGGRIPAIVGKVARWLRLNVILCTDPTGRVAAGSGLIGRHALRERFAKFIVRRTRFDAERERLRIFVGHGDLPQAGEALLDDLRNRFGDAIDFAALTDMGPAVGVHGGPGTLIVAVQRVNRAPQ
;
A
#
# COMPACT_ATOMS: atom_id res chain seq x y z
N MET A 1 13.55 44.79 0.66
CA MET A 1 12.89 43.66 0.00
C MET A 1 11.84 44.19 -0.99
N GLN A 2 11.70 43.58 -2.17
CA GLN A 2 10.75 44.02 -3.20
C GLN A 2 9.33 43.70 -2.78
N THR A 3 8.38 44.63 -3.00
CA THR A 3 6.95 44.46 -2.78
C THR A 3 6.39 43.45 -3.80
N ILE A 4 5.71 42.40 -3.35
CA ILE A 4 5.16 41.34 -4.23
C ILE A 4 3.66 41.56 -4.40
N VAL A 5 3.27 42.44 -5.33
CA VAL A 5 1.85 42.76 -5.62
C VAL A 5 1.17 41.73 -6.53
N ALA A 6 1.94 40.97 -7.31
CA ALA A 6 1.48 39.86 -8.13
C ALA A 6 2.58 38.82 -8.22
N MET A 7 2.23 37.54 -8.26
CA MET A 7 3.14 36.41 -8.42
C MET A 7 3.02 35.81 -9.81
N ASP A 8 4.14 35.55 -10.46
CA ASP A 8 4.21 34.66 -11.62
C ASP A 8 4.40 33.19 -11.18
N GLY A 9 4.48 32.31 -12.16
CA GLY A 9 4.58 30.89 -11.87
C GLY A 9 5.86 30.48 -11.14
N LEU A 10 6.98 31.15 -11.40
CA LEU A 10 8.26 30.84 -10.72
C LEU A 10 8.22 31.23 -9.25
N GLN A 11 7.73 32.44 -8.96
CA GLN A 11 7.60 32.93 -7.58
C GLN A 11 6.61 32.06 -6.78
N LEU A 12 5.51 31.65 -7.41
CA LEU A 12 4.54 30.76 -6.79
C LEU A 12 5.11 29.34 -6.56
N ALA A 13 5.91 28.83 -7.51
CA ALA A 13 6.60 27.54 -7.36
C ALA A 13 7.57 27.56 -6.17
N ASP A 14 8.34 28.64 -6.03
CA ASP A 14 9.30 28.77 -4.92
C ASP A 14 8.58 28.84 -3.56
N ALA A 15 7.48 29.60 -3.47
CA ALA A 15 6.68 29.65 -2.25
C ALA A 15 6.06 28.28 -1.91
N LEU A 16 5.46 27.58 -2.89
CA LEU A 16 4.93 26.22 -2.69
C LEU A 16 6.03 25.25 -2.25
N ARG A 17 7.21 25.30 -2.87
CA ARG A 17 8.35 24.46 -2.52
C ARG A 17 8.77 24.67 -1.06
N ALA A 18 8.87 25.91 -0.62
CA ALA A 18 9.21 26.23 0.77
C ALA A 18 8.18 25.68 1.76
N GLY A 19 6.88 25.78 1.44
CA GLY A 19 5.81 25.19 2.23
C GLY A 19 5.88 23.66 2.30
N ILE A 20 6.13 23.01 1.16
CA ILE A 20 6.24 21.55 1.07
C ILE A 20 7.43 21.03 1.89
N TYR A 21 8.58 21.68 1.80
CA TYR A 21 9.76 21.29 2.58
C TYR A 21 9.53 21.41 4.08
N ARG A 22 8.82 22.43 4.52
CA ARG A 22 8.48 22.58 5.93
C ARG A 22 7.54 21.47 6.42
N LEU A 23 6.55 21.10 5.64
CA LEU A 23 5.69 19.93 5.96
C LEU A 23 6.54 18.66 6.12
N PHE A 24 7.48 18.40 5.21
CA PHE A 24 8.32 17.21 5.27
C PHE A 24 9.09 17.10 6.59
N GLN A 25 9.58 18.21 7.13
CA GLN A 25 10.25 18.24 8.43
C GLN A 25 9.31 17.93 9.61
N LYS A 26 8.01 18.07 9.42
CA LYS A 26 6.98 17.87 10.46
C LYS A 26 6.18 16.58 10.31
N THR A 27 6.48 15.77 9.30
CA THR A 27 5.74 14.53 8.97
C THR A 27 5.55 13.62 10.18
N ASP A 28 6.61 13.33 10.93
CA ASP A 28 6.54 12.44 12.09
C ASP A 28 5.70 13.02 13.22
N HIS A 29 5.76 14.34 13.44
CA HIS A 29 4.92 14.99 14.45
C HIS A 29 3.44 14.96 14.07
N ILE A 30 3.12 15.21 12.79
CA ILE A 30 1.74 15.13 12.26
C ILE A 30 1.20 13.71 12.39
N ASN A 31 2.01 12.69 12.11
CA ASN A 31 1.64 11.29 12.28
C ASN A 31 1.32 10.96 13.74
N LYS A 32 2.11 11.46 14.70
CA LYS A 32 1.94 11.19 16.13
C LYS A 32 0.62 11.72 16.71
N ILE A 33 0.09 12.81 16.18
CA ILE A 33 -1.16 13.41 16.65
C ILE A 33 -2.39 12.97 15.84
N ASN A 34 -2.22 12.06 14.88
CA ASN A 34 -3.32 11.57 14.06
C ASN A 34 -4.23 10.64 14.85
N VAL A 35 -5.40 11.15 15.27
CA VAL A 35 -6.42 10.40 16.03
C VAL A 35 -7.78 10.38 15.34
N PHE A 36 -7.96 11.14 14.25
CA PHE A 36 -9.22 11.26 13.53
C PHE A 36 -8.99 11.25 12.00
N PRO A 37 -9.86 10.59 11.19
CA PRO A 37 -10.99 9.74 11.58
C PRO A 37 -10.57 8.38 12.13
N VAL A 38 -9.36 7.92 11.81
CA VAL A 38 -8.77 6.66 12.27
C VAL A 38 -7.38 6.94 12.84
N PRO A 39 -7.04 6.43 14.02
CA PRO A 39 -5.72 6.65 14.65
C PRO A 39 -4.66 5.69 14.06
N ASP A 40 -4.42 5.77 12.75
CA ASP A 40 -3.46 4.93 12.02
C ASP A 40 -2.06 5.55 11.92
N GLY A 41 -1.92 6.83 12.32
CA GLY A 41 -0.63 7.52 12.39
C GLY A 41 0.00 7.79 11.02
N ASP A 42 -0.79 7.93 9.96
CA ASP A 42 -0.28 8.04 8.59
C ASP A 42 -0.60 9.38 7.88
N THR A 43 -1.35 10.30 8.53
CA THR A 43 -1.78 11.57 7.92
C THR A 43 -0.60 12.40 7.41
N GLY A 44 0.46 12.54 8.18
CA GLY A 44 1.67 13.27 7.75
C GLY A 44 2.33 12.61 6.55
N THR A 45 2.43 11.29 6.54
CA THR A 45 2.96 10.50 5.42
C THR A 45 2.11 10.67 4.17
N ASN A 46 0.78 10.58 4.29
CA ASN A 46 -0.16 10.74 3.18
C ASN A 46 -0.07 12.14 2.56
N MET A 47 -0.01 13.19 3.39
CA MET A 47 0.17 14.57 2.93
C MET A 47 1.53 14.76 2.26
N SER A 48 2.60 14.21 2.84
CA SER A 48 3.96 14.29 2.29
C SER A 48 4.05 13.58 0.92
N MET A 49 3.45 12.41 0.76
CA MET A 49 3.40 11.70 -0.53
C MET A 49 2.61 12.49 -1.59
N THR A 50 1.47 13.05 -1.21
CA THR A 50 0.65 13.89 -2.09
C THR A 50 1.45 15.10 -2.56
N LEU A 51 2.09 15.82 -1.65
CA LEU A 51 2.86 17.02 -1.98
C LEU A 51 4.22 16.72 -2.62
N SER A 52 4.79 15.53 -2.44
CA SER A 52 5.95 15.07 -3.21
C SER A 52 5.64 14.95 -4.70
N ALA A 53 4.43 14.51 -5.05
CA ALA A 53 4.00 14.48 -6.45
C ALA A 53 3.88 15.91 -7.03
N VAL A 54 3.35 16.85 -6.24
CA VAL A 54 3.31 18.28 -6.61
C VAL A 54 4.73 18.82 -6.82
N LEU A 55 5.63 18.58 -5.87
CA LEU A 55 7.03 19.03 -5.94
C LEU A 55 7.71 18.50 -7.21
N ALA A 56 7.59 17.21 -7.48
CA ALA A 56 8.16 16.59 -8.69
C ALA A 56 7.60 17.21 -9.99
N ALA A 57 6.33 17.60 -9.99
CA ALA A 57 5.69 18.22 -11.16
C ALA A 57 6.13 19.67 -11.37
N ILE A 58 6.31 20.46 -10.31
CA ILE A 58 6.79 21.85 -10.41
C ILE A 58 8.28 21.92 -10.71
N ASP A 59 9.07 20.92 -10.29
CA ASP A 59 10.53 20.87 -10.52
C ASP A 59 10.90 20.31 -11.91
N ARG A 60 9.98 19.60 -12.57
CA ARG A 60 10.25 18.95 -13.85
C ARG A 60 10.56 19.95 -14.98
N GLU A 61 9.84 21.07 -14.99
CA GLU A 61 9.98 22.10 -16.00
C GLU A 61 9.51 23.44 -15.42
N PRO A 62 10.35 24.48 -15.38
CA PRO A 62 9.96 25.80 -14.92
C PRO A 62 8.77 26.37 -15.72
N VAL A 63 7.78 26.93 -15.03
CA VAL A 63 6.58 27.54 -15.63
C VAL A 63 6.46 28.95 -15.07
N ASP A 64 6.60 29.95 -15.92
CA ASP A 64 6.44 31.37 -15.57
C ASP A 64 4.97 31.82 -15.46
N HIS A 65 4.05 31.06 -16.06
CA HIS A 65 2.61 31.32 -16.05
C HIS A 65 1.96 30.72 -14.80
N ALA A 66 1.53 31.57 -13.87
CA ALA A 66 1.02 31.17 -12.56
C ALA A 66 -0.16 30.19 -12.64
N GLY A 67 -1.17 30.47 -13.46
CA GLY A 67 -2.33 29.58 -13.63
C GLY A 67 -1.97 28.22 -14.17
N LYS A 68 -1.06 28.14 -15.15
CA LYS A 68 -0.58 26.84 -15.68
C LYS A 68 0.18 26.03 -14.62
N LEU A 69 0.92 26.72 -13.73
CA LEU A 69 1.57 26.07 -12.60
C LEU A 69 0.53 25.47 -11.64
N LEU A 70 -0.52 26.24 -11.29
CA LEU A 70 -1.59 25.76 -10.40
C LEU A 70 -2.32 24.53 -10.98
N VAL A 71 -2.65 24.56 -12.28
CA VAL A 71 -3.26 23.41 -12.96
C VAL A 71 -2.34 22.18 -12.90
N ARG A 72 -1.05 22.36 -13.20
CA ARG A 72 -0.05 21.27 -13.11
C ARG A 72 0.10 20.73 -11.68
N ALA A 73 0.13 21.61 -10.69
CA ALA A 73 0.19 21.24 -9.28
C ALA A 73 -1.06 20.46 -8.84
N ALA A 74 -2.24 20.90 -9.30
CA ALA A 74 -3.52 20.24 -9.03
C ALA A 74 -3.58 18.83 -9.64
N ASP A 75 -3.21 18.68 -10.91
CA ASP A 75 -3.17 17.37 -11.57
C ASP A 75 -2.21 16.41 -10.86
N ALA A 76 -1.02 16.90 -10.49
CA ALA A 76 -0.05 16.10 -9.77
C ALA A 76 -0.51 15.73 -8.35
N ALA A 77 -1.18 16.66 -7.66
CA ALA A 77 -1.78 16.38 -6.35
C ALA A 77 -2.86 15.31 -6.46
N LEU A 78 -3.71 15.37 -7.48
CA LEU A 78 -4.77 14.39 -7.70
C LEU A 78 -4.18 12.99 -7.98
N ASP A 79 -3.15 12.90 -8.81
CA ASP A 79 -2.45 11.65 -9.10
C ASP A 79 -1.72 11.08 -7.88
N GLY A 80 -1.12 11.96 -7.08
CA GLY A 80 -0.39 11.63 -5.87
C GLY A 80 -1.24 11.52 -4.62
N ALA A 81 -2.53 11.87 -4.66
CA ALA A 81 -3.40 11.92 -3.48
C ALA A 81 -3.41 10.61 -2.69
N ARG A 82 -3.25 10.71 -1.36
CA ARG A 82 -3.28 9.60 -0.41
C ARG A 82 -4.10 9.96 0.82
N GLY A 83 -4.93 9.03 1.28
CA GLY A 83 -5.79 9.23 2.43
C GLY A 83 -6.78 10.41 2.25
N ASN A 84 -7.57 10.66 3.28
CA ASN A 84 -8.54 11.76 3.28
C ASN A 84 -7.86 13.13 3.13
N SER A 85 -6.80 13.39 3.89
CA SER A 85 -6.11 14.69 3.89
C SER A 85 -5.45 15.00 2.54
N GLY A 86 -4.84 13.99 1.89
CA GLY A 86 -4.26 14.16 0.57
C GLY A 86 -5.33 14.43 -0.51
N ALA A 87 -6.46 13.74 -0.45
CA ALA A 87 -7.57 13.95 -1.39
C ALA A 87 -8.22 15.33 -1.23
N ILE A 88 -8.38 15.80 0.01
CA ILE A 88 -8.89 17.16 0.32
C ILE A 88 -7.93 18.23 -0.21
N LEU A 89 -6.62 18.08 0.02
CA LEU A 89 -5.60 19.00 -0.51
C LEU A 89 -5.60 19.03 -2.04
N ALA A 90 -5.68 17.86 -2.70
CA ALA A 90 -5.74 17.78 -4.15
C ALA A 90 -6.96 18.54 -4.70
N GLN A 91 -8.09 18.40 -4.04
CA GLN A 91 -9.32 19.09 -4.43
C GLN A 91 -9.24 20.61 -4.19
N PHE A 92 -8.61 21.03 -3.10
CA PHE A 92 -8.32 22.43 -2.84
C PHE A 92 -7.44 23.03 -3.96
N LEU A 93 -6.34 22.35 -4.33
CA LEU A 93 -5.47 22.79 -5.41
C LEU A 93 -6.18 22.80 -6.77
N LEU A 94 -7.08 21.84 -7.02
CA LEU A 94 -7.89 21.81 -8.23
C LEU A 94 -8.77 23.05 -8.34
N GLY A 95 -9.44 23.44 -7.25
CA GLY A 95 -10.24 24.66 -7.23
C GLY A 95 -9.42 25.94 -7.46
N LEU A 96 -8.17 25.99 -6.96
CA LEU A 96 -7.23 27.08 -7.28
C LEU A 96 -6.89 27.10 -8.77
N GLY A 97 -6.57 25.91 -9.34
CA GLY A 97 -6.23 25.76 -10.74
C GLY A 97 -7.39 26.14 -11.68
N ASP A 98 -8.61 25.71 -11.37
CA ASP A 98 -9.79 26.01 -12.17
C ASP A 98 -10.13 27.51 -12.13
N SER A 99 -9.99 28.15 -10.98
CA SER A 99 -10.26 29.59 -10.82
C SER A 99 -9.21 30.47 -11.51
N ALA A 100 -7.93 30.18 -11.32
CA ALA A 100 -6.82 31.03 -11.75
C ALA A 100 -6.04 30.50 -12.97
N GLY A 101 -6.43 29.38 -13.57
CA GLY A 101 -5.68 28.68 -14.63
C GLY A 101 -5.38 29.51 -15.86
N HIS A 102 -6.19 30.50 -16.16
CA HIS A 102 -6.04 31.41 -17.30
C HIS A 102 -5.09 32.60 -17.05
N LEU A 103 -4.67 32.84 -15.79
CA LEU A 103 -3.90 34.02 -15.39
C LEU A 103 -2.40 33.76 -15.50
N ALA A 104 -1.68 34.60 -16.27
CA ALA A 104 -0.24 34.55 -16.38
C ALA A 104 0.45 34.96 -15.07
N LYS A 105 -0.11 35.95 -14.36
CA LYS A 105 0.26 36.37 -13.02
C LYS A 105 -0.98 36.45 -12.15
N ILE A 106 -0.84 36.15 -10.87
CA ILE A 106 -1.92 36.18 -9.89
C ILE A 106 -1.67 37.35 -8.97
N ASP A 107 -2.60 38.31 -8.93
CA ASP A 107 -2.64 39.39 -7.94
C ASP A 107 -3.39 38.95 -6.68
N LEU A 108 -3.43 39.82 -5.65
CA LEU A 108 -4.09 39.56 -4.37
C LEU A 108 -5.56 39.19 -4.53
N HIS A 109 -6.27 39.92 -5.41
CA HIS A 109 -7.73 39.74 -5.60
C HIS A 109 -8.03 38.39 -6.26
N ALA A 110 -7.33 38.07 -7.32
CA ALA A 110 -7.46 36.78 -8.02
C ALA A 110 -7.03 35.60 -7.12
N PHE A 111 -6.00 35.77 -6.30
CA PHE A 111 -5.57 34.76 -5.35
C PHE A 111 -6.65 34.47 -4.31
N VAL A 112 -7.21 35.51 -3.68
CA VAL A 112 -8.30 35.35 -2.70
C VAL A 112 -9.52 34.70 -3.32
N ALA A 113 -9.90 35.08 -4.54
CA ALA A 113 -11.01 34.44 -5.25
C ALA A 113 -10.73 32.95 -5.50
N SER A 114 -9.49 32.61 -5.84
CA SER A 114 -9.10 31.20 -6.05
C SER A 114 -9.13 30.38 -4.75
N LEU A 115 -8.74 30.97 -3.61
CA LEU A 115 -8.84 30.31 -2.30
C LEU A 115 -10.27 29.94 -1.94
N ALA A 116 -11.24 30.85 -2.20
CA ALA A 116 -12.65 30.58 -1.96
C ALA A 116 -13.17 29.40 -2.81
N THR A 117 -12.78 29.36 -4.09
CA THR A 117 -13.11 28.23 -4.98
C THR A 117 -12.46 26.94 -4.49
N GLY A 118 -11.19 26.97 -4.08
CA GLY A 118 -10.47 25.82 -3.53
C GLY A 118 -11.14 25.26 -2.28
N ALA A 119 -11.52 26.13 -1.34
CA ALA A 119 -12.21 25.71 -0.11
C ALA A 119 -13.59 25.09 -0.40
N ALA A 120 -14.33 25.61 -1.37
CA ALA A 120 -15.59 25.03 -1.81
C ALA A 120 -15.39 23.64 -2.42
N TYR A 121 -14.42 23.48 -3.32
CA TYR A 121 -14.09 22.18 -3.93
C TYR A 121 -13.68 21.14 -2.90
N ALA A 122 -12.83 21.53 -1.94
CA ALA A 122 -12.40 20.65 -0.85
C ALA A 122 -13.59 20.16 0.01
N ARG A 123 -14.56 21.04 0.30
CA ARG A 123 -15.77 20.69 1.04
C ARG A 123 -16.68 19.77 0.23
N ASP A 124 -16.88 20.07 -1.05
CA ASP A 124 -17.76 19.31 -1.94
C ASP A 124 -17.22 17.90 -2.27
N ALA A 125 -15.93 17.65 -2.04
CA ALA A 125 -15.33 16.33 -2.23
C ALA A 125 -15.82 15.28 -1.21
N LEU A 126 -16.28 15.71 -0.06
CA LEU A 126 -16.69 14.85 1.04
C LEU A 126 -18.20 14.59 1.04
N SER A 127 -18.60 13.36 1.30
CA SER A 127 -20.01 12.99 1.49
C SER A 127 -20.57 13.57 2.80
N GLN A 128 -19.74 13.61 3.84
CA GLN A 128 -20.08 14.14 5.17
C GLN A 128 -18.97 15.06 5.67
N PRO A 129 -18.95 16.35 5.27
CA PRO A 129 -17.93 17.29 5.73
C PRO A 129 -18.10 17.55 7.23
N ARG A 130 -17.00 17.44 7.98
CA ARG A 130 -16.99 17.71 9.44
C ARG A 130 -16.15 18.93 9.77
N GLU A 131 -16.72 19.82 10.60
CA GLU A 131 -15.99 20.95 11.17
C GLU A 131 -15.00 20.46 12.24
N GLY A 132 -13.96 21.25 12.48
CA GLY A 132 -12.86 20.85 13.39
C GLY A 132 -11.76 20.05 12.70
N THR A 133 -11.74 20.03 11.36
CA THR A 133 -10.76 19.30 10.54
C THR A 133 -10.02 20.25 9.59
N LEU A 134 -9.17 19.69 8.74
CA LEU A 134 -8.52 20.37 7.62
C LEU A 134 -9.48 21.30 6.85
N LEU A 135 -10.75 20.89 6.65
CA LEU A 135 -11.75 21.72 5.96
C LEU A 135 -12.01 23.06 6.63
N THR A 136 -12.07 23.05 7.96
CA THR A 136 -12.29 24.27 8.74
C THR A 136 -11.14 25.26 8.55
N VAL A 137 -9.91 24.76 8.56
CA VAL A 137 -8.70 25.59 8.42
C VAL A 137 -8.52 26.09 6.97
N LEU A 138 -8.85 25.27 5.95
CA LEU A 138 -8.88 25.72 4.55
C LEU A 138 -9.88 26.84 4.32
N ARG A 139 -11.09 26.70 4.88
CA ARG A 139 -12.12 27.75 4.82
C ARG A 139 -11.66 29.03 5.53
N GLU A 140 -11.09 28.88 6.73
CA GLU A 140 -10.59 30.03 7.49
C GLU A 140 -9.47 30.76 6.75
N PHE A 141 -8.59 30.05 6.08
CA PHE A 141 -7.56 30.68 5.27
C PHE A 141 -8.17 31.54 4.14
N ALA A 142 -9.20 31.04 3.47
CA ALA A 142 -9.91 31.81 2.43
C ALA A 142 -10.60 33.06 3.03
N VAL A 143 -11.28 32.92 4.18
CA VAL A 143 -12.00 34.00 4.86
C VAL A 143 -11.03 35.05 5.41
N ALA A 144 -9.99 34.64 6.11
CA ALA A 144 -8.97 35.53 6.67
C ALA A 144 -8.25 36.29 5.55
N SER A 145 -7.89 35.60 4.45
CA SER A 145 -7.27 36.23 3.29
C SER A 145 -8.19 37.28 2.63
N ALA A 146 -9.48 36.98 2.50
CA ALA A 146 -10.45 37.96 1.99
C ALA A 146 -10.56 39.21 2.86
N THR A 147 -10.62 39.01 4.20
CA THR A 147 -10.71 40.11 5.17
C THR A 147 -9.47 41.01 5.16
N VAL A 148 -8.29 40.37 5.03
CA VAL A 148 -7.00 41.07 5.06
C VAL A 148 -6.70 41.75 3.71
N SER A 149 -7.15 41.19 2.59
CA SER A 149 -6.81 41.67 1.23
C SER A 149 -7.19 43.10 0.96
N GLU A 150 -8.23 43.61 1.63
CA GLU A 150 -8.66 45.02 1.52
C GLU A 150 -7.62 46.01 2.06
N ARG A 151 -6.72 45.57 2.94
CA ARG A 151 -5.71 46.40 3.62
C ARG A 151 -4.27 45.99 3.30
N ALA A 152 -4.06 44.80 2.80
CA ALA A 152 -2.74 44.28 2.45
C ALA A 152 -2.24 44.98 1.18
N SER A 153 -1.01 45.46 1.20
CA SER A 153 -0.34 46.05 0.04
C SER A 153 0.38 45.04 -0.85
N ASP A 154 0.65 43.85 -0.32
CA ASP A 154 1.38 42.78 -1.03
C ASP A 154 1.10 41.40 -0.43
N PHE A 155 1.63 40.35 -1.06
CA PHE A 155 1.46 38.96 -0.62
C PHE A 155 2.08 38.66 0.74
N ARG A 156 3.12 39.33 1.16
CA ARG A 156 3.74 39.13 2.49
C ARG A 156 2.76 39.53 3.59
N GLN A 157 2.21 40.75 3.46
CA GLN A 157 1.22 41.24 4.42
C GLN A 157 -0.02 40.35 4.43
N LEU A 158 -0.47 39.90 3.26
CA LEU A 158 -1.61 39.00 3.15
C LEU A 158 -1.35 37.70 3.93
N PHE A 159 -0.26 36.99 3.63
CA PHE A 159 0.04 35.72 4.27
C PHE A 159 0.30 35.85 5.77
N SER A 160 1.14 36.81 6.19
CA SER A 160 1.46 37.03 7.61
C SER A 160 0.23 37.37 8.44
N ALA A 161 -0.70 38.19 7.91
CA ALA A 161 -1.91 38.56 8.63
C ALA A 161 -2.98 37.45 8.59
N ALA A 162 -3.16 36.77 7.47
CA ALA A 162 -4.11 35.65 7.37
C ALA A 162 -3.69 34.46 8.26
N LEU A 163 -2.37 34.22 8.40
CA LEU A 163 -1.84 33.13 9.22
C LEU A 163 -2.25 33.24 10.70
N VAL A 164 -2.48 34.45 11.21
CA VAL A 164 -2.97 34.65 12.60
C VAL A 164 -4.34 33.99 12.79
N GLY A 165 -5.29 34.23 11.89
CA GLY A 165 -6.62 33.61 11.93
C GLY A 165 -6.56 32.09 11.72
N VAL A 166 -5.71 31.66 10.81
CA VAL A 166 -5.49 30.23 10.50
C VAL A 166 -4.96 29.46 11.71
N ARG A 167 -3.99 30.02 12.45
CA ARG A 167 -3.46 29.43 13.69
C ARG A 167 -4.53 29.35 14.78
N ALA A 168 -5.31 30.40 14.96
CA ALA A 168 -6.43 30.38 15.90
C ALA A 168 -7.48 29.32 15.54
N SER A 169 -7.75 29.14 14.25
CA SER A 169 -8.64 28.08 13.75
C SER A 169 -8.07 26.68 14.02
N LEU A 170 -6.76 26.46 13.78
CA LEU A 170 -6.08 25.22 14.11
C LEU A 170 -6.20 24.88 15.60
N ASP A 171 -5.89 25.82 16.49
CA ASP A 171 -6.02 25.61 17.93
C ASP A 171 -7.47 25.31 18.33
N GLY A 172 -8.43 25.91 17.65
CA GLY A 172 -9.87 25.68 17.84
C GLY A 172 -10.30 24.25 17.50
N THR A 173 -9.64 23.55 16.57
CA THR A 173 -9.99 22.18 16.17
C THR A 173 -9.98 21.20 17.34
N ARG A 174 -9.10 21.41 18.31
CA ARG A 174 -8.97 20.60 19.53
C ARG A 174 -10.29 20.42 20.30
N ASN A 175 -11.18 21.42 20.24
CA ASN A 175 -12.42 21.42 20.98
C ASN A 175 -13.67 21.11 20.13
N GLN A 176 -13.51 20.97 18.81
CA GLN A 176 -14.64 20.82 17.88
C GLN A 176 -15.04 19.36 17.65
N LEU A 177 -14.09 18.43 17.75
CA LEU A 177 -14.34 17.00 17.66
C LEU A 177 -14.07 16.33 19.01
N GLU A 178 -14.88 15.32 19.37
CA GLU A 178 -14.75 14.60 20.64
C GLU A 178 -13.43 13.85 20.72
N GLU A 179 -13.00 13.24 19.61
CA GLU A 179 -11.76 12.47 19.48
C GLU A 179 -10.53 13.38 19.73
N LEU A 180 -10.51 14.57 19.13
CA LEU A 180 -9.43 15.54 19.31
C LEU A 180 -9.39 16.11 20.73
N ARG A 181 -10.56 16.33 21.32
CA ARG A 181 -10.70 16.81 22.70
C ARG A 181 -10.22 15.76 23.70
N ALA A 182 -10.62 14.49 23.51
CA ALA A 182 -10.22 13.39 24.38
C ALA A 182 -8.70 13.16 24.35
N ALA A 183 -8.10 13.27 23.17
CA ALA A 183 -6.66 13.14 22.97
C ALA A 183 -5.86 14.42 23.28
N ASN A 184 -6.54 15.55 23.49
CA ASN A 184 -5.95 16.87 23.71
C ASN A 184 -4.99 17.31 22.58
N VAL A 185 -5.32 16.99 21.33
CA VAL A 185 -4.53 17.33 20.13
C VAL A 185 -5.35 18.17 19.16
N VAL A 186 -4.66 18.85 18.24
CA VAL A 186 -5.28 19.51 17.07
C VAL A 186 -5.45 18.50 15.94
N ASP A 187 -6.25 18.84 14.92
CA ASP A 187 -6.39 18.01 13.73
C ASP A 187 -5.06 17.89 12.97
N ALA A 188 -4.64 16.66 12.69
CA ALA A 188 -3.36 16.36 12.06
C ALA A 188 -3.26 16.92 10.62
N GLY A 189 -4.34 16.79 9.83
CA GLY A 189 -4.41 17.33 8.47
C GLY A 189 -4.38 18.86 8.46
N ALA A 190 -5.09 19.49 9.40
CA ALA A 190 -5.08 20.93 9.59
C ALA A 190 -3.69 21.44 9.97
N LEU A 191 -3.00 20.77 10.90
CA LEU A 191 -1.62 21.11 11.26
C LEU A 191 -0.70 21.03 10.05
N GLY A 192 -0.80 19.96 9.26
CA GLY A 192 0.01 19.80 8.05
C GLY A 192 -0.18 20.95 7.06
N PHE A 193 -1.41 21.40 6.86
CA PHE A 193 -1.70 22.55 6.00
C PHE A 193 -1.14 23.86 6.56
N VAL A 194 -1.24 24.06 7.87
CA VAL A 194 -0.66 25.26 8.55
C VAL A 194 0.87 25.27 8.39
N GLU A 195 1.54 24.12 8.51
CA GLU A 195 2.99 24.04 8.28
C GLU A 195 3.35 24.41 6.83
N VAL A 196 2.54 24.04 5.84
CA VAL A 196 2.73 24.51 4.45
C VAL A 196 2.63 26.03 4.38
N LEU A 197 1.59 26.62 4.95
CA LEU A 197 1.41 28.08 4.95
C LEU A 197 2.51 28.82 5.67
N GLU A 198 3.01 28.28 6.78
CA GLU A 198 4.14 28.86 7.52
C GLU A 198 5.44 28.85 6.71
N GLY A 199 5.69 27.75 5.98
CA GLY A 199 6.85 27.67 5.08
C GLY A 199 6.77 28.68 3.94
N MET A 200 5.58 28.82 3.33
CA MET A 200 5.32 29.83 2.31
C MET A 200 5.49 31.25 2.85
N THR A 201 4.93 31.56 4.02
CA THR A 201 5.03 32.86 4.66
C THR A 201 6.49 33.21 4.96
N HIS A 202 7.24 32.29 5.56
CA HIS A 202 8.66 32.47 5.85
C HIS A 202 9.46 32.80 4.59
N TYR A 203 9.22 32.05 3.50
CA TYR A 203 9.89 32.32 2.22
C TYR A 203 9.54 33.70 1.67
N LEU A 204 8.26 34.09 1.69
CA LEU A 204 7.82 35.39 1.22
C LEU A 204 8.45 36.54 2.03
N ASP A 205 8.64 36.35 3.33
CA ASP A 205 9.23 37.36 4.22
C ASP A 205 10.75 37.46 4.10
N THR A 206 11.45 36.33 3.98
CA THR A 206 12.92 36.28 4.09
C THR A 206 13.63 35.99 2.76
N GLY A 207 12.96 35.33 1.81
CA GLY A 207 13.55 34.74 0.61
C GLY A 207 14.32 33.45 0.88
N GLU A 208 14.30 32.94 2.12
CA GLU A 208 15.00 31.71 2.50
C GLU A 208 14.08 30.50 2.46
N MET A 209 14.55 29.39 1.86
CA MET A 209 13.88 28.10 1.94
C MET A 209 14.42 27.32 3.12
N ALA A 210 13.55 26.62 3.85
CA ALA A 210 13.98 25.65 4.84
C ALA A 210 14.94 24.63 4.19
N ARG A 211 16.13 24.44 4.75
CA ARG A 211 17.04 23.38 4.30
C ARG A 211 16.41 22.04 4.67
N VAL A 212 16.31 21.13 3.70
CA VAL A 212 15.96 19.74 3.97
C VAL A 212 17.22 19.07 4.51
N ASP A 213 17.48 19.22 5.81
CA ASP A 213 18.37 18.31 6.49
C ASP A 213 17.64 16.97 6.64
N ALA A 214 18.35 15.86 6.45
CA ALA A 214 17.78 14.53 6.63
C ALA A 214 17.03 14.45 7.96
N PRO A 215 15.87 13.77 8.05
CA PRO A 215 15.05 13.78 9.25
C PRO A 215 15.87 13.31 10.46
N VAL A 216 16.06 14.19 11.42
CA VAL A 216 16.67 13.86 12.72
C VAL A 216 15.61 13.15 13.53
N HIS A 217 15.80 11.85 13.78
CA HIS A 217 14.99 11.10 14.72
C HIS A 217 15.18 11.68 16.12
N ALA A 218 14.25 12.51 16.57
CA ALA A 218 14.12 12.89 17.98
C ALA A 218 13.45 11.73 18.72
N GLY A 219 14.17 11.20 19.71
CA GLY A 219 13.71 10.12 20.55
C GLY A 219 12.50 10.48 21.42
N ASP A 220 11.81 9.43 21.86
CA ASP A 220 10.88 9.34 22.99
C ASP A 220 9.94 10.53 23.28
N GLU A 221 8.90 10.67 22.47
CA GLU A 221 7.65 11.28 22.93
C GLU A 221 6.53 10.22 22.87
N THR A 222 5.83 10.06 23.99
CA THR A 222 4.71 9.15 24.18
C THR A 222 3.60 9.40 23.17
N MET A 223 3.21 8.36 22.42
CA MET A 223 2.02 8.40 21.57
C MET A 223 0.76 8.65 22.41
N VAL A 224 -0.12 9.52 21.92
CA VAL A 224 -1.41 9.78 22.52
C VAL A 224 -2.31 8.55 22.31
N GLN A 225 -2.81 7.95 23.40
CA GLN A 225 -3.81 6.88 23.31
C GLN A 225 -5.15 7.50 22.92
N ALA A 226 -5.62 7.19 21.70
CA ALA A 226 -6.94 7.59 21.24
C ALA A 226 -8.01 6.60 21.69
N THR A 227 -9.16 7.11 22.13
CA THR A 227 -10.38 6.33 22.25
C THR A 227 -11.01 6.11 20.88
N VAL A 228 -11.49 4.91 20.68
CA VAL A 228 -12.04 4.34 19.45
C VAL A 228 -13.15 5.19 18.81
N SER A 229 -13.04 5.54 17.53
CA SER A 229 -14.06 6.27 16.78
C SER A 229 -15.01 5.35 15.99
N SER A 230 -16.18 5.88 15.56
CA SER A 230 -17.28 5.16 14.91
C SER A 230 -17.02 4.60 13.49
N ASP A 231 -15.84 4.84 12.90
CA ASP A 231 -15.46 4.33 11.57
C ASP A 231 -14.79 2.94 11.62
N GLN A 232 -14.82 2.26 12.78
CA GLN A 232 -14.20 0.93 12.99
C GLN A 232 -14.99 -0.23 12.39
N ASP A 233 -16.13 0.04 11.77
CA ASP A 233 -16.98 -1.01 11.19
C ASP A 233 -16.41 -1.59 9.90
N PHE A 234 -15.44 -0.92 9.23
CA PHE A 234 -14.90 -1.34 7.95
C PHE A 234 -13.45 -1.82 8.06
N ARG A 235 -13.14 -2.89 7.32
CA ARG A 235 -11.81 -3.49 7.33
C ARG A 235 -10.80 -2.77 6.45
N TYR A 236 -11.21 -2.29 5.27
CA TYR A 236 -10.28 -1.78 4.27
C TYR A 236 -10.46 -0.30 3.98
N CYS A 237 -9.33 0.45 4.02
CA CYS A 237 -9.20 1.75 3.37
C CYS A 237 -8.92 1.51 1.89
N THR A 238 -9.90 1.82 1.03
CA THR A 238 -9.87 1.51 -0.40
C THR A 238 -9.72 2.78 -1.21
N GLU A 239 -8.75 2.80 -2.13
CA GLU A 239 -8.51 3.92 -3.03
C GLU A 239 -8.37 3.44 -4.48
N CYS A 240 -8.84 4.26 -5.42
CA CYS A 240 -8.56 4.08 -6.84
C CYS A 240 -8.64 5.39 -7.61
N LEU A 241 -8.09 5.37 -8.82
CA LEU A 241 -8.17 6.45 -9.78
C LEU A 241 -9.04 6.00 -10.95
N VAL A 242 -10.06 6.79 -11.27
CA VAL A 242 -10.95 6.55 -12.41
C VAL A 242 -10.62 7.56 -13.49
N THR A 243 -10.38 7.09 -14.70
CA THR A 243 -10.14 7.95 -15.88
C THR A 243 -11.28 7.73 -16.86
N ALA A 244 -11.97 8.80 -17.24
CA ALA A 244 -13.05 8.75 -18.20
C ALA A 244 -12.59 8.11 -19.52
N ASP A 245 -13.43 7.31 -20.13
CA ASP A 245 -13.22 6.82 -21.49
C ASP A 245 -13.25 7.97 -22.49
N GLU A 246 -12.69 7.75 -23.68
CA GLU A 246 -12.63 8.76 -24.70
C GLU A 246 -14.05 9.24 -25.11
N GLY A 247 -14.28 10.55 -25.05
CA GLY A 247 -15.57 11.16 -25.34
C GLY A 247 -16.63 11.07 -24.23
N ARG A 248 -16.31 10.49 -23.07
CA ARG A 248 -17.18 10.46 -21.90
C ARG A 248 -16.71 11.43 -20.80
N GLU A 249 -17.63 11.80 -19.92
CA GLU A 249 -17.35 12.58 -18.72
C GLU A 249 -17.78 11.79 -17.49
N ILE A 250 -17.04 11.94 -16.38
CA ILE A 250 -17.40 11.36 -15.08
C ILE A 250 -18.38 12.30 -14.41
N ASP A 251 -19.57 11.79 -14.09
CA ASP A 251 -20.49 12.47 -13.19
C ASP A 251 -20.06 12.21 -11.73
N LEU A 252 -19.28 13.14 -11.17
CA LEU A 252 -18.75 13.02 -9.81
C LEU A 252 -19.84 12.98 -8.74
N ARG A 253 -20.97 13.62 -8.98
CA ARG A 253 -22.10 13.60 -8.05
C ARG A 253 -22.73 12.21 -8.02
N HIS A 254 -23.05 11.67 -9.18
CA HIS A 254 -23.60 10.32 -9.30
C HIS A 254 -22.64 9.24 -8.78
N LEU A 255 -21.34 9.36 -9.08
CA LEU A 255 -20.30 8.49 -8.53
C LEU A 255 -20.29 8.51 -7.00
N ARG A 256 -20.37 9.72 -6.39
CA ARG A 256 -20.40 9.89 -4.93
C ARG A 256 -21.67 9.30 -4.31
N GLU A 257 -22.83 9.53 -4.92
CA GLU A 257 -24.11 8.99 -4.46
C GLU A 257 -24.10 7.45 -4.43
N GLN A 258 -23.58 6.81 -5.48
CA GLN A 258 -23.49 5.35 -5.52
C GLN A 258 -22.48 4.78 -4.51
N LEU A 259 -21.31 5.38 -4.39
CA LEU A 259 -20.28 4.94 -3.44
C LEU A 259 -20.69 5.15 -1.99
N GLY A 260 -21.48 6.20 -1.72
CA GLY A 260 -21.95 6.53 -0.36
C GLY A 260 -22.81 5.46 0.30
N THR A 261 -23.34 4.52 -0.47
CA THR A 261 -24.10 3.37 0.05
C THR A 261 -23.25 2.16 0.41
N LEU A 262 -21.95 2.14 0.03
CA LEU A 262 -21.07 0.99 0.18
C LEU A 262 -20.24 1.03 1.45
N GLY A 263 -19.96 2.24 1.99
CA GLY A 263 -19.03 2.36 3.10
C GLY A 263 -19.01 3.73 3.76
N GLY A 264 -17.99 3.95 4.61
CA GLY A 264 -17.75 5.18 5.35
C GLY A 264 -16.59 6.00 4.81
N SER A 265 -16.34 7.18 5.40
CA SER A 265 -15.21 8.08 5.09
C SER A 265 -15.02 8.36 3.58
N LEU A 266 -16.12 8.41 2.83
CA LEU A 266 -16.06 8.59 1.38
C LEU A 266 -15.55 9.97 0.98
N VAL A 267 -14.49 10.00 0.17
CA VAL A 267 -13.99 11.18 -0.54
C VAL A 267 -13.91 10.88 -2.03
N VAL A 268 -14.57 11.71 -2.84
CA VAL A 268 -14.46 11.67 -4.30
C VAL A 268 -13.93 13.02 -4.77
N SER A 269 -12.70 13.03 -5.24
CA SER A 269 -12.01 14.23 -5.71
C SER A 269 -11.62 14.10 -7.18
N GLY A 270 -11.67 15.19 -7.93
CA GLY A 270 -11.26 15.18 -9.34
C GLY A 270 -12.07 16.09 -10.23
N SER A 271 -11.92 15.86 -11.53
CA SER A 271 -12.58 16.55 -12.62
C SER A 271 -13.49 15.60 -13.41
N LYS A 272 -14.22 16.12 -14.38
CA LYS A 272 -15.03 15.31 -15.31
C LYS A 272 -14.23 14.28 -16.12
N ARG A 273 -12.90 14.41 -16.18
CA ARG A 273 -12.02 13.50 -16.91
C ARG A 273 -11.36 12.47 -16.03
N LYS A 274 -11.17 12.77 -14.74
CA LYS A 274 -10.38 11.96 -13.82
C LYS A 274 -10.88 12.16 -12.40
N ALA A 275 -11.14 11.07 -11.69
CA ALA A 275 -11.60 11.09 -10.31
C ALA A 275 -10.75 10.17 -9.44
N LYS A 276 -10.35 10.65 -8.27
CA LYS A 276 -9.77 9.85 -7.20
C LYS A 276 -10.87 9.51 -6.20
N VAL A 277 -10.99 8.23 -5.89
CA VAL A 277 -11.92 7.69 -4.90
C VAL A 277 -11.13 7.22 -3.69
N HIS A 278 -11.60 7.56 -2.50
CA HIS A 278 -11.17 7.02 -1.21
C HIS A 278 -12.42 6.67 -0.41
N VAL A 279 -12.52 5.47 0.11
CA VAL A 279 -13.68 4.98 0.88
C VAL A 279 -13.26 3.84 1.81
N HIS A 280 -13.87 3.78 3.00
CA HIS A 280 -13.70 2.66 3.93
C HIS A 280 -14.81 1.64 3.68
N VAL A 281 -14.44 0.39 3.39
CA VAL A 281 -15.37 -0.71 3.06
C VAL A 281 -14.93 -2.03 3.68
N GLU A 282 -15.86 -2.99 3.76
CA GLU A 282 -15.50 -4.36 4.14
C GLU A 282 -14.93 -5.15 2.95
N ASP A 283 -15.36 -4.86 1.72
CA ASP A 283 -14.92 -5.52 0.49
C ASP A 283 -14.48 -4.49 -0.56
N PRO A 284 -13.18 -4.36 -0.86
CA PRO A 284 -12.66 -3.45 -1.89
C PRO A 284 -13.15 -3.74 -3.31
N GLU A 285 -13.47 -5.00 -3.63
CA GLU A 285 -13.88 -5.39 -4.98
C GLU A 285 -15.19 -4.73 -5.39
N VAL A 286 -16.13 -4.57 -4.45
CA VAL A 286 -17.41 -3.90 -4.73
C VAL A 286 -17.19 -2.47 -5.19
N VAL A 287 -16.21 -1.77 -4.60
CA VAL A 287 -15.84 -0.41 -5.01
C VAL A 287 -15.26 -0.42 -6.41
N PHE A 288 -14.27 -1.29 -6.69
CA PHE A 288 -13.59 -1.32 -7.98
C PHE A 288 -14.56 -1.65 -9.12
N ARG A 289 -15.47 -2.61 -8.93
CA ARG A 289 -16.53 -2.94 -9.91
C ARG A 289 -17.50 -1.79 -10.15
N LEU A 290 -17.89 -1.08 -9.11
CA LEU A 290 -18.80 0.06 -9.24
C LEU A 290 -18.16 1.17 -10.07
N VAL A 291 -16.91 1.54 -9.76
CA VAL A 291 -16.24 2.66 -10.42
C VAL A 291 -15.87 2.36 -11.88
N GLU A 292 -15.76 1.09 -12.29
CA GLU A 292 -15.56 0.68 -13.69
C GLU A 292 -16.70 1.15 -14.62
N ASN A 293 -17.91 1.35 -14.10
CA ASN A 293 -19.02 1.90 -14.87
C ASN A 293 -18.81 3.37 -15.29
N PHE A 294 -17.88 4.07 -14.62
CA PHE A 294 -17.55 5.48 -14.86
C PHE A 294 -16.30 5.70 -15.71
N GLY A 295 -15.50 4.65 -15.94
CA GLY A 295 -14.27 4.73 -16.74
C GLY A 295 -13.24 3.67 -16.34
N ARG A 296 -12.02 3.82 -16.84
CA ARG A 296 -10.93 2.90 -16.55
C ARG A 296 -10.38 3.11 -15.15
N VAL A 297 -10.31 2.04 -14.38
CA VAL A 297 -9.81 2.02 -13.01
C VAL A 297 -8.30 1.75 -12.99
N GLY A 298 -7.57 2.56 -12.25
CA GLY A 298 -6.13 2.43 -12.05
C GLY A 298 -5.73 2.82 -10.64
N ALA A 299 -4.46 2.68 -10.31
CA ALA A 299 -3.88 3.01 -9.00
C ALA A 299 -4.70 2.43 -7.82
N GLN A 300 -5.19 1.20 -8.00
CA GLN A 300 -5.96 0.50 -6.96
C GLN A 300 -5.08 0.26 -5.72
N LYS A 301 -5.67 0.52 -4.55
CA LYS A 301 -5.07 0.32 -3.24
C LYS A 301 -6.16 -0.15 -2.27
N ALA A 302 -5.81 -1.06 -1.38
CA ALA A 302 -6.65 -1.42 -0.24
C ALA A 302 -5.74 -1.80 0.94
N ASP A 303 -5.80 -1.03 2.00
CA ASP A 303 -5.02 -1.23 3.22
C ASP A 303 -5.93 -1.80 4.31
N ASP A 304 -5.49 -2.86 4.98
CA ASP A 304 -6.21 -3.48 6.10
C ASP A 304 -6.06 -2.62 7.36
N MET A 305 -7.08 -1.84 7.69
CA MET A 305 -7.07 -0.93 8.84
C MET A 305 -7.06 -1.67 10.18
N ARG A 306 -7.65 -2.88 10.25
CA ARG A 306 -7.60 -3.69 11.47
C ARG A 306 -6.17 -4.15 11.76
N LEU A 307 -5.44 -4.56 10.72
CA LEU A 307 -4.03 -4.92 10.83
C LEU A 307 -3.17 -3.70 11.18
N GLN A 308 -3.45 -2.52 10.60
CA GLN A 308 -2.75 -1.28 10.92
C GLN A 308 -2.96 -0.88 12.39
N GLN A 309 -4.19 -0.95 12.89
CA GLN A 309 -4.50 -0.66 14.30
C GLN A 309 -3.85 -1.65 15.26
N SER A 310 -3.90 -2.95 14.95
CA SER A 310 -3.22 -3.97 15.76
C SER A 310 -1.71 -3.72 15.82
N THR A 311 -1.11 -3.31 14.70
CA THR A 311 0.30 -2.92 14.60
C THR A 311 0.64 -1.75 15.52
N ALA A 312 -0.18 -0.70 15.52
CA ALA A 312 0.02 0.46 16.40
C ALA A 312 -0.09 0.10 17.89
N GLN A 313 -0.91 -0.91 18.24
CA GLN A 313 -1.09 -1.38 19.62
C GLN A 313 -0.01 -2.37 20.08
N HIS A 314 0.57 -3.18 19.18
CA HIS A 314 1.53 -4.26 19.50
C HIS A 314 2.99 -3.79 19.65
N ARG A 315 3.28 -2.50 19.62
CA ARG A 315 4.61 -1.87 19.70
C ARG A 315 5.48 -2.32 20.91
N ARG A 316 4.93 -3.04 21.88
CA ARG A 316 5.63 -3.42 23.12
C ARG A 316 6.33 -4.78 23.09
N THR A 317 6.02 -5.68 22.15
CA THR A 317 6.51 -7.07 22.18
C THR A 317 7.41 -7.44 21.02
N GLN A 318 7.26 -6.83 19.86
CA GLN A 318 8.02 -7.15 18.66
C GLN A 318 8.75 -5.92 18.13
N ARG A 319 10.08 -6.04 17.93
CA ARG A 319 10.94 -4.94 17.44
C ARG A 319 11.03 -4.87 15.92
N ILE A 320 10.89 -6.02 15.24
CA ILE A 320 11.07 -6.16 13.80
C ILE A 320 9.72 -6.51 13.16
N ALA A 321 9.28 -5.69 12.20
CA ALA A 321 8.14 -6.03 11.36
C ALA A 321 8.57 -7.01 10.26
N VAL A 322 7.70 -7.98 9.95
CA VAL A 322 7.91 -8.89 8.82
C VAL A 322 6.87 -8.62 7.73
N ALA A 323 7.37 -8.33 6.53
CA ALA A 323 6.58 -8.12 5.33
C ALA A 323 6.87 -9.19 4.28
N THR A 324 5.90 -9.40 3.38
CA THR A 324 6.02 -10.30 2.23
C THR A 324 5.19 -9.76 1.06
N ASP A 325 5.17 -10.45 -0.07
CA ASP A 325 4.20 -10.23 -1.13
C ASP A 325 3.15 -11.35 -1.18
N SER A 326 2.08 -11.14 -1.93
CA SER A 326 0.96 -12.09 -1.99
C SER A 326 1.25 -13.38 -2.76
N GLY A 327 2.46 -13.50 -3.35
CA GLY A 327 2.95 -14.78 -3.87
C GLY A 327 3.22 -15.83 -2.79
N ALA A 328 3.36 -15.40 -1.53
CA ALA A 328 3.45 -16.28 -0.38
C ALA A 328 2.07 -16.83 0.01
N ASP A 329 1.86 -18.13 -0.11
CA ASP A 329 0.66 -18.80 0.40
C ASP A 329 0.93 -19.25 1.84
N ILE A 330 0.36 -18.50 2.79
CA ILE A 330 0.52 -18.68 4.24
C ILE A 330 -0.88 -18.89 4.81
N PRO A 331 -1.10 -19.90 5.67
CA PRO A 331 -2.38 -20.05 6.39
C PRO A 331 -2.67 -18.81 7.25
N ASP A 332 -3.92 -18.35 7.27
CA ASP A 332 -4.34 -17.11 7.94
C ASP A 332 -3.94 -17.08 9.43
N GLU A 333 -3.99 -18.23 10.10
CA GLU A 333 -3.58 -18.36 11.50
C GLU A 333 -2.14 -17.89 11.79
N PHE A 334 -1.21 -18.07 10.82
CA PHE A 334 0.18 -17.59 10.96
C PHE A 334 0.29 -16.11 10.63
N ILE A 335 -0.51 -15.61 9.66
CA ILE A 335 -0.56 -14.18 9.31
C ILE A 335 -1.03 -13.38 10.52
N GLU A 336 -2.14 -13.79 11.12
CA GLU A 336 -2.72 -13.12 12.29
C GLU A 336 -1.82 -13.24 13.52
N ARG A 337 -1.33 -14.45 13.82
CA ARG A 337 -0.50 -14.75 14.99
C ARG A 337 0.78 -13.92 15.04
N TYR A 338 1.42 -13.68 13.90
CA TYR A 338 2.71 -13.01 13.82
C TYR A 338 2.64 -11.59 13.24
N GLY A 339 1.45 -11.10 12.90
CA GLY A 339 1.28 -9.78 12.30
C GLY A 339 2.06 -9.62 11.00
N ILE A 340 1.97 -10.60 10.08
CA ILE A 340 2.69 -10.58 8.81
C ILE A 340 1.99 -9.63 7.84
N HIS A 341 2.70 -8.64 7.32
CA HIS A 341 2.18 -7.67 6.36
C HIS A 341 2.41 -8.11 4.92
N MET A 342 1.34 -8.10 4.12
CA MET A 342 1.38 -8.58 2.74
C MET A 342 1.16 -7.44 1.75
N VAL A 343 2.05 -7.33 0.74
CA VAL A 343 1.92 -6.38 -0.37
C VAL A 343 1.31 -7.12 -1.57
N PRO A 344 0.09 -6.75 -2.02
CA PRO A 344 -0.63 -7.51 -3.03
C PRO A 344 -0.05 -7.31 -4.44
N ALA A 345 0.17 -8.43 -5.14
CA ALA A 345 0.36 -8.45 -6.59
C ALA A 345 -0.95 -8.08 -7.30
N ARG A 346 -0.92 -7.91 -8.61
CA ARG A 346 -2.12 -7.64 -9.39
C ARG A 346 -2.41 -8.81 -10.33
N VAL A 347 -3.68 -9.15 -10.43
CA VAL A 347 -4.22 -10.17 -11.34
C VAL A 347 -5.15 -9.47 -12.32
N HIS A 348 -4.96 -9.71 -13.62
CA HIS A 348 -5.72 -9.05 -14.67
C HIS A 348 -6.51 -10.08 -15.47
N PHE A 349 -7.82 -9.90 -15.58
CA PHE A 349 -8.69 -10.56 -16.53
C PHE A 349 -9.06 -9.55 -17.61
N GLY A 350 -8.43 -9.63 -18.78
CA GLY A 350 -8.60 -8.63 -19.82
C GLY A 350 -8.16 -7.23 -19.34
N THR A 351 -9.11 -6.31 -19.29
CA THR A 351 -8.91 -4.92 -18.80
C THR A 351 -9.14 -4.76 -17.31
N HIS A 352 -9.76 -5.74 -16.65
CA HIS A 352 -10.06 -5.69 -15.21
C HIS A 352 -8.84 -6.09 -14.38
N SER A 353 -8.52 -5.30 -13.40
CA SER A 353 -7.37 -5.48 -12.51
C SER A 353 -7.84 -5.70 -11.07
N HIS A 354 -7.29 -6.70 -10.41
CA HIS A 354 -7.62 -7.07 -9.04
C HIS A 354 -6.35 -7.09 -8.17
N LEU A 355 -6.51 -6.76 -6.90
CA LEU A 355 -5.47 -6.95 -5.89
C LEU A 355 -5.55 -8.39 -5.36
N ASP A 356 -4.47 -9.13 -5.56
CA ASP A 356 -4.35 -10.54 -5.16
C ASP A 356 -4.60 -10.74 -3.66
N LYS A 357 -5.52 -11.65 -3.31
CA LYS A 357 -5.97 -11.98 -1.94
C LYS A 357 -6.68 -10.83 -1.18
N VAL A 358 -6.82 -9.67 -1.78
CA VAL A 358 -7.47 -8.51 -1.16
C VAL A 358 -8.80 -8.20 -1.84
N SER A 359 -8.81 -7.92 -3.16
CA SER A 359 -10.04 -7.73 -3.94
C SER A 359 -10.38 -8.93 -4.82
N LEU A 360 -9.59 -10.00 -4.74
CA LEU A 360 -9.83 -11.26 -5.43
C LEU A 360 -9.38 -12.40 -4.53
N THR A 361 -10.32 -13.01 -3.84
CA THR A 361 -10.06 -14.19 -3.02
C THR A 361 -9.69 -15.40 -3.87
N PRO A 362 -9.00 -16.41 -3.34
CA PRO A 362 -8.72 -17.65 -4.08
C PRO A 362 -9.98 -18.30 -4.66
N ALA A 363 -11.06 -18.38 -3.89
CA ALA A 363 -12.30 -18.98 -4.33
C ALA A 363 -12.96 -18.20 -5.50
N GLU A 364 -12.94 -16.88 -5.45
CA GLU A 364 -13.44 -16.01 -6.54
C GLU A 364 -12.59 -16.14 -7.78
N PHE A 365 -11.28 -16.15 -7.63
CA PHE A 365 -10.35 -16.34 -8.73
C PHE A 365 -10.63 -17.62 -9.52
N TYR A 366 -10.77 -18.76 -8.84
CA TYR A 366 -11.04 -20.03 -9.56
C TYR A 366 -12.42 -20.06 -10.19
N ARG A 367 -13.44 -19.41 -9.60
CA ARG A 367 -14.75 -19.22 -10.24
C ARG A 367 -14.67 -18.36 -11.49
N GLU A 368 -13.93 -17.23 -11.43
CA GLU A 368 -13.73 -16.35 -12.56
C GLU A 368 -12.91 -17.04 -13.66
N LEU A 369 -11.82 -17.72 -13.28
CA LEU A 369 -10.99 -18.49 -14.21
C LEU A 369 -11.77 -19.56 -15.00
N ALA A 370 -12.81 -20.15 -14.40
CA ALA A 370 -13.67 -21.13 -15.06
C ALA A 370 -14.67 -20.51 -16.05
N ARG A 371 -15.02 -19.22 -15.86
CA ARG A 371 -16.03 -18.51 -16.65
C ARG A 371 -15.44 -17.63 -17.73
N ASN A 372 -14.29 -17.02 -17.44
CA ASN A 372 -13.65 -16.06 -18.33
C ASN A 372 -12.86 -16.78 -19.43
N PRO A 373 -13.11 -16.50 -20.73
CA PRO A 373 -12.38 -17.12 -21.82
C PRO A 373 -10.94 -16.62 -21.94
N GLU A 374 -10.63 -15.43 -21.39
CA GLU A 374 -9.29 -14.86 -21.41
C GLU A 374 -8.44 -15.44 -20.28
N HIS A 375 -7.22 -15.87 -20.64
CA HIS A 375 -6.26 -16.32 -19.65
C HIS A 375 -5.75 -15.12 -18.83
N PRO A 376 -5.89 -15.14 -17.49
CA PRO A 376 -5.45 -14.02 -16.66
C PRO A 376 -3.92 -13.81 -16.72
N LYS A 377 -3.51 -12.60 -16.42
CA LYS A 377 -2.10 -12.19 -16.33
C LYS A 377 -1.81 -11.65 -14.93
N THR A 378 -0.55 -11.75 -14.53
CA THR A 378 -0.09 -11.19 -13.26
C THR A 378 0.90 -10.07 -13.49
N SER A 379 0.88 -9.06 -12.63
CA SER A 379 1.96 -8.09 -12.51
C SER A 379 2.41 -7.97 -11.05
N GLN A 380 3.70 -7.75 -10.88
CA GLN A 380 4.30 -7.54 -9.56
C GLN A 380 3.75 -6.27 -8.90
N PRO A 381 3.78 -6.17 -7.57
CA PRO A 381 3.51 -4.92 -6.88
C PRO A 381 4.52 -3.85 -7.35
N PRO A 382 4.08 -2.62 -7.65
CA PRO A 382 5.01 -1.55 -7.97
C PRO A 382 5.87 -1.16 -6.76
N PRO A 383 7.08 -0.61 -6.95
CA PRO A 383 7.93 -0.16 -5.84
C PRO A 383 7.25 0.83 -4.88
N GLY A 384 6.29 1.62 -5.37
CA GLY A 384 5.53 2.57 -4.56
C GLY A 384 4.66 1.90 -3.48
N ASP A 385 4.12 0.71 -3.75
CA ASP A 385 3.31 -0.03 -2.77
C ASP A 385 4.20 -0.59 -1.65
N PHE A 386 5.37 -1.16 -2.00
CA PHE A 386 6.36 -1.58 -1.02
C PHE A 386 6.88 -0.40 -0.19
N ARG A 387 7.19 0.74 -0.84
CA ARG A 387 7.69 1.93 -0.14
C ARG A 387 6.69 2.37 0.93
N ARG A 388 5.41 2.51 0.58
CA ARG A 388 4.35 2.88 1.52
C ARG A 388 4.26 1.91 2.71
N THR A 389 4.25 0.59 2.44
CA THR A 389 4.23 -0.42 3.49
C THR A 389 5.47 -0.33 4.39
N PHE A 390 6.66 -0.15 3.81
CA PHE A 390 7.90 -0.05 4.58
C PHE A 390 7.97 1.24 5.40
N GLU A 391 7.52 2.39 4.86
CA GLU A 391 7.44 3.65 5.60
C GLU A 391 6.49 3.53 6.80
N PHE A 392 5.31 2.96 6.59
CA PHE A 392 4.35 2.69 7.65
C PHE A 392 4.96 1.78 8.73
N LEU A 393 5.50 0.64 8.35
CA LEU A 393 6.08 -0.32 9.30
C LEU A 393 7.29 0.29 10.04
N ALA A 394 8.17 1.00 9.34
CA ALA A 394 9.34 1.63 9.95
C ALA A 394 8.99 2.83 10.86
N SER A 395 7.76 3.33 10.82
CA SER A 395 7.27 4.31 11.81
C SER A 395 6.76 3.66 13.10
N HIS A 396 6.49 2.34 13.08
CA HIS A 396 5.94 1.59 14.22
C HIS A 396 6.92 0.56 14.80
N TYR A 397 7.95 0.14 14.06
CA TYR A 397 8.94 -0.86 14.45
C TYR A 397 10.35 -0.29 14.32
N ASP A 398 11.32 -0.88 15.02
CA ASP A 398 12.73 -0.49 14.93
C ASP A 398 13.30 -0.78 13.53
N ALA A 399 12.83 -1.84 12.87
CA ALA A 399 13.24 -2.20 11.52
C ALA A 399 12.21 -3.09 10.82
N VAL A 400 12.35 -3.23 9.50
CA VAL A 400 11.49 -4.07 8.65
C VAL A 400 12.33 -5.12 7.94
N LEU A 401 11.90 -6.39 7.99
CA LEU A 401 12.39 -7.45 7.12
C LEU A 401 11.30 -7.82 6.11
N SER A 402 11.60 -7.75 4.81
CA SER A 402 10.71 -8.22 3.74
C SER A 402 11.28 -9.47 3.11
N VAL A 403 10.49 -10.54 3.06
CA VAL A 403 10.82 -11.79 2.35
C VAL A 403 9.91 -11.89 1.15
N ASN A 404 10.47 -12.02 -0.06
CA ASN A 404 9.71 -11.90 -1.29
C ASN A 404 9.91 -13.08 -2.23
N LEU A 405 8.93 -13.24 -3.13
CA LEU A 405 8.91 -14.23 -4.20
C LEU A 405 10.23 -14.25 -4.97
N THR A 406 10.69 -15.47 -5.31
CA THR A 406 11.94 -15.68 -6.03
C THR A 406 12.14 -14.70 -7.20
N SER A 407 13.29 -14.04 -7.23
CA SER A 407 13.71 -13.11 -8.28
C SER A 407 13.86 -13.77 -9.65
N ARG A 408 13.91 -15.11 -9.70
CA ARG A 408 14.04 -15.89 -10.94
C ARG A 408 12.78 -15.92 -11.79
N HIS A 409 11.61 -15.69 -11.17
CA HIS A 409 10.31 -15.79 -11.85
C HIS A 409 9.48 -14.52 -11.75
N SER A 410 9.88 -13.55 -10.92
CA SER A 410 9.17 -12.28 -10.73
C SER A 410 10.14 -11.13 -10.46
N GLY A 411 9.76 -9.93 -10.87
CA GLY A 411 10.46 -8.71 -10.47
C GLY A 411 10.07 -8.18 -9.09
N THR A 412 9.23 -8.91 -8.32
CA THR A 412 8.74 -8.52 -7.00
C THR A 412 9.87 -8.22 -6.02
N PHE A 413 10.84 -9.12 -5.89
CA PHE A 413 12.04 -8.89 -5.07
C PHE A 413 12.77 -7.59 -5.45
N ASN A 414 12.96 -7.32 -6.75
CA ASN A 414 13.64 -6.11 -7.20
C ASN A 414 12.83 -4.85 -6.90
N ALA A 415 11.49 -4.93 -7.01
CA ALA A 415 10.60 -3.82 -6.63
C ALA A 415 10.69 -3.51 -5.13
N ALA A 416 10.66 -4.54 -4.28
CA ALA A 416 10.84 -4.42 -2.84
C ALA A 416 12.23 -3.85 -2.48
N GLN A 417 13.29 -4.33 -3.15
CA GLN A 417 14.66 -3.85 -2.93
C GLN A 417 14.82 -2.38 -3.31
N THR A 418 14.22 -1.95 -4.43
CA THR A 418 14.22 -0.55 -4.85
C THR A 418 13.51 0.34 -3.82
N ALA A 419 12.39 -0.12 -3.28
CA ALA A 419 11.67 0.59 -2.23
C ALA A 419 12.50 0.67 -0.94
N ALA A 420 13.08 -0.45 -0.50
CA ALA A 420 13.92 -0.53 0.69
C ALA A 420 15.13 0.41 0.63
N GLN A 421 15.80 0.51 -0.52
CA GLN A 421 16.93 1.43 -0.71
C GLN A 421 16.51 2.89 -0.48
N ARG A 422 15.34 3.30 -0.96
CA ARG A 422 14.82 4.67 -0.75
C ARG A 422 14.51 4.94 0.71
N VAL A 423 13.77 4.02 1.36
CA VAL A 423 13.41 4.15 2.78
C VAL A 423 14.66 4.12 3.68
N SER A 424 15.68 3.30 3.32
CA SER A 424 16.94 3.25 4.06
C SER A 424 17.79 4.52 3.88
N ALA A 425 17.72 5.18 2.72
CA ALA A 425 18.38 6.48 2.51
C ALA A 425 17.77 7.59 3.39
N GLU A 426 16.55 7.40 3.87
CA GLU A 426 15.85 8.27 4.83
C GLU A 426 16.16 7.90 6.30
N GLY A 427 17.15 7.02 6.55
CA GLY A 427 17.62 6.65 7.89
C GLY A 427 16.85 5.52 8.57
N ARG A 428 15.94 4.83 7.87
CA ARG A 428 15.12 3.74 8.41
C ARG A 428 15.69 2.36 8.02
N ALA A 429 15.73 1.42 8.95
CA ALA A 429 16.32 0.10 8.70
C ALA A 429 15.33 -0.83 7.98
N VAL A 430 15.56 -1.08 6.69
CA VAL A 430 14.77 -2.03 5.90
C VAL A 430 15.70 -3.02 5.20
N ARG A 431 15.39 -4.32 5.32
CA ARG A 431 16.14 -5.40 4.65
C ARG A 431 15.20 -6.27 3.83
N VAL A 432 15.64 -6.66 2.62
CA VAL A 432 14.86 -7.51 1.70
C VAL A 432 15.62 -8.81 1.45
N ILE A 433 14.90 -9.92 1.48
CA ILE A 433 15.45 -11.27 1.24
C ILE A 433 14.70 -11.91 0.07
N ASP A 434 15.45 -12.46 -0.88
CA ASP A 434 14.90 -13.33 -1.91
C ASP A 434 14.63 -14.71 -1.28
N SER A 435 13.37 -15.13 -1.25
CA SER A 435 12.98 -16.43 -0.68
C SER A 435 13.53 -17.61 -1.47
N LEU A 436 13.97 -17.39 -2.72
CA LEU A 436 14.30 -18.45 -3.70
C LEU A 436 13.20 -19.52 -3.79
N ASN A 437 12.01 -19.20 -3.38
CA ASN A 437 10.84 -20.03 -3.35
C ASN A 437 9.60 -19.24 -3.86
N ALA A 438 8.46 -19.92 -3.91
CA ALA A 438 7.16 -19.37 -4.28
C ALA A 438 6.07 -20.08 -3.49
N SER A 439 4.88 -19.48 -3.39
CA SER A 439 3.71 -20.11 -2.77
C SER A 439 4.00 -20.54 -1.32
N THR A 440 3.66 -21.78 -0.98
CA THR A 440 3.87 -22.38 0.35
C THR A 440 5.33 -22.37 0.81
N GLY A 441 6.30 -22.44 -0.12
CA GLY A 441 7.72 -22.42 0.22
C GLY A 441 8.23 -21.06 0.64
N GLU A 442 7.78 -20.03 -0.03
CA GLU A 442 7.98 -18.64 0.42
C GLU A 442 7.31 -18.42 1.77
N GLY A 443 6.06 -18.91 1.93
CA GLY A 443 5.31 -18.84 3.19
C GLY A 443 6.09 -19.42 4.38
N LEU A 444 6.72 -20.60 4.25
CA LEU A 444 7.52 -21.18 5.33
C LEU A 444 8.76 -20.33 5.68
N VAL A 445 9.38 -19.67 4.70
CA VAL A 445 10.51 -18.75 4.96
C VAL A 445 10.02 -17.51 5.71
N VAL A 446 8.89 -16.95 5.32
CA VAL A 446 8.26 -15.80 5.99
C VAL A 446 7.92 -16.13 7.44
N VAL A 447 7.27 -17.28 7.69
CA VAL A 447 6.91 -17.73 9.04
C VAL A 447 8.15 -17.91 9.92
N ALA A 448 9.23 -18.49 9.40
CA ALA A 448 10.48 -18.64 10.16
C ALA A 448 11.07 -17.28 10.58
N ALA A 449 11.05 -16.28 9.68
CA ALA A 449 11.45 -14.92 10.00
C ALA A 449 10.54 -14.28 11.06
N ALA A 450 9.22 -14.44 10.90
CA ALA A 450 8.21 -13.88 11.79
C ALA A 450 8.28 -14.47 13.21
N GLU A 451 8.54 -15.77 13.35
CA GLU A 451 8.78 -16.42 14.65
C GLU A 451 10.01 -15.84 15.36
N ALA A 452 11.12 -15.65 14.63
CA ALA A 452 12.33 -15.07 15.19
C ALA A 452 12.10 -13.61 15.63
N ALA A 453 11.34 -12.83 14.85
CA ALA A 453 10.95 -11.46 15.18
C ALA A 453 10.05 -11.42 16.44
N ALA A 454 9.05 -12.30 16.53
CA ALA A 454 8.15 -12.44 17.67
C ALA A 454 8.89 -12.89 18.96
N ALA A 455 9.98 -13.66 18.81
CA ALA A 455 10.87 -14.02 19.92
C ALA A 455 11.78 -12.85 20.39
N GLY A 456 11.66 -11.65 19.79
CA GLY A 456 12.41 -10.46 20.19
C GLY A 456 13.82 -10.34 19.58
N ALA A 457 14.13 -11.14 18.52
CA ALA A 457 15.42 -11.09 17.86
C ALA A 457 15.63 -9.74 17.11
N ASP A 458 16.88 -9.32 16.98
CA ASP A 458 17.27 -8.16 16.19
C ASP A 458 17.21 -8.43 14.68
N LEU A 459 17.30 -7.38 13.85
CA LEU A 459 17.20 -7.48 12.39
C LEU A 459 18.24 -8.44 11.79
N ASP A 460 19.48 -8.43 12.29
CA ASP A 460 20.54 -9.29 11.75
C ASP A 460 20.27 -10.76 12.06
N THR A 461 19.74 -11.05 13.23
CA THR A 461 19.34 -12.40 13.63
C THR A 461 18.12 -12.89 12.84
N VAL A 462 17.05 -12.06 12.71
CA VAL A 462 15.88 -12.41 11.91
C VAL A 462 16.25 -12.64 10.45
N ALA A 463 17.10 -11.78 9.87
CA ALA A 463 17.57 -11.96 8.49
C ALA A 463 18.39 -13.23 8.30
N ARG A 464 19.24 -13.60 9.28
CA ARG A 464 20.02 -14.84 9.26
C ARG A 464 19.13 -16.06 9.35
N VAL A 465 18.10 -16.05 10.21
CA VAL A 465 17.10 -17.12 10.31
C VAL A 465 16.36 -17.28 8.98
N ALA A 466 15.90 -16.18 8.37
CA ALA A 466 15.25 -16.24 7.06
C ALA A 466 16.17 -16.80 5.98
N GLN A 467 17.43 -16.38 5.90
CA GLN A 467 18.41 -16.90 4.93
C GLN A 467 18.74 -18.38 5.16
N ASP A 468 18.76 -18.84 6.41
CA ASP A 468 18.90 -20.26 6.72
C ASP A 468 17.66 -21.04 6.31
N ALA A 469 16.48 -20.51 6.59
CA ALA A 469 15.20 -21.07 6.16
C ALA A 469 15.11 -21.22 4.63
N VAL A 470 15.59 -20.24 3.86
CA VAL A 470 15.69 -20.32 2.38
C VAL A 470 16.47 -21.58 1.95
N ARG A 471 17.64 -21.82 2.54
CA ARG A 471 18.50 -22.98 2.20
C ARG A 471 17.89 -24.32 2.60
N ARG A 472 17.00 -24.34 3.58
CA ARG A 472 16.40 -25.54 4.15
C ARG A 472 14.98 -25.82 3.66
N THR A 473 14.41 -24.94 2.82
CA THR A 473 13.06 -25.09 2.26
C THR A 473 13.10 -25.63 0.84
N GLN A 474 12.29 -26.63 0.55
CA GLN A 474 12.07 -27.20 -0.78
C GLN A 474 10.58 -27.15 -1.12
N THR A 475 10.24 -26.69 -2.32
CA THR A 475 8.87 -26.63 -2.81
C THR A 475 8.68 -27.60 -3.97
N PHE A 476 7.56 -28.33 -3.93
CA PHE A 476 7.11 -29.30 -4.91
C PHE A 476 5.69 -28.94 -5.36
N ALA A 477 5.42 -28.91 -6.66
CA ALA A 477 4.10 -28.67 -7.19
C ALA A 477 3.71 -29.76 -8.19
N LEU A 478 2.61 -30.45 -7.94
CA LEU A 478 2.00 -31.39 -8.86
C LEU A 478 0.94 -30.65 -9.67
N LEU A 479 1.23 -30.41 -10.95
CA LEU A 479 0.30 -29.72 -11.85
C LEU A 479 -0.77 -30.67 -12.36
N ALA A 480 -2.04 -30.24 -12.31
CA ALA A 480 -3.14 -30.95 -12.98
C ALA A 480 -3.01 -30.86 -14.51
N THR A 481 -2.54 -29.73 -15.01
CA THR A 481 -2.15 -29.49 -16.43
C THR A 481 -1.00 -28.52 -16.50
N VAL A 482 -0.16 -28.68 -17.50
CA VAL A 482 0.97 -27.76 -17.77
C VAL A 482 0.55 -26.50 -18.53
N ASP A 483 -0.70 -26.43 -18.99
CA ASP A 483 -1.16 -25.39 -19.90
C ASP A 483 -1.10 -24.00 -19.27
N PHE A 484 -1.46 -23.88 -18.00
CA PHE A 484 -1.40 -22.61 -17.26
C PHE A 484 0.04 -22.10 -17.12
N ALA A 485 0.97 -22.98 -16.75
CA ALA A 485 2.38 -22.64 -16.60
C ALA A 485 3.04 -22.26 -17.94
N VAL A 486 2.62 -22.89 -19.05
CA VAL A 486 3.08 -22.55 -20.40
C VAL A 486 2.48 -21.21 -20.86
N LYS A 487 1.17 -21.00 -20.71
CA LYS A 487 0.52 -19.73 -21.04
C LYS A 487 1.08 -18.56 -20.23
N GLY A 488 1.38 -18.81 -18.97
CA GLY A 488 2.00 -17.84 -18.07
C GLY A 488 3.50 -17.62 -18.33
N GLY A 489 4.12 -18.34 -19.27
CA GLY A 489 5.54 -18.17 -19.64
C GLY A 489 6.56 -18.71 -18.63
N ARG A 490 6.15 -19.47 -17.61
CA ARG A 490 7.05 -20.07 -16.58
C ARG A 490 7.59 -21.41 -16.96
N ILE A 491 7.00 -22.07 -17.97
CA ILE A 491 7.49 -23.31 -18.59
C ILE A 491 7.58 -23.11 -20.11
N PRO A 492 8.70 -23.51 -20.74
CA PRO A 492 8.83 -23.45 -22.20
C PRO A 492 7.75 -24.29 -22.90
N ALA A 493 7.18 -23.78 -24.00
CA ALA A 493 6.11 -24.46 -24.75
C ALA A 493 6.48 -25.88 -25.22
N ILE A 494 7.78 -26.12 -25.51
CA ILE A 494 8.29 -27.45 -25.91
C ILE A 494 8.10 -28.47 -24.78
N VAL A 495 8.36 -28.08 -23.52
CA VAL A 495 8.16 -28.95 -22.36
C VAL A 495 6.68 -29.30 -22.19
N GLY A 496 5.79 -28.31 -22.41
CA GLY A 496 4.36 -28.54 -22.40
C GLY A 496 3.89 -29.53 -23.48
N LYS A 497 4.43 -29.43 -24.69
CA LYS A 497 4.13 -30.37 -25.78
C LYS A 497 4.55 -31.79 -25.45
N VAL A 498 5.78 -31.97 -24.94
CA VAL A 498 6.32 -33.28 -24.55
C VAL A 498 5.52 -33.89 -23.40
N ALA A 499 5.19 -33.10 -22.36
CA ALA A 499 4.40 -33.57 -21.22
C ALA A 499 3.01 -34.07 -21.64
N ARG A 500 2.33 -33.35 -22.54
CA ARG A 500 1.03 -33.76 -23.10
C ARG A 500 1.15 -35.05 -23.94
N TRP A 501 2.14 -35.14 -24.82
CA TRP A 501 2.35 -36.29 -25.67
C TRP A 501 2.61 -37.56 -24.84
N LEU A 502 3.39 -37.46 -23.76
CA LEU A 502 3.69 -38.57 -22.85
C LEU A 502 2.65 -38.79 -21.75
N ARG A 503 1.58 -37.99 -21.71
CA ARG A 503 0.55 -38.01 -20.64
C ARG A 503 1.15 -37.94 -19.24
N LEU A 504 2.16 -37.06 -19.07
CA LEU A 504 2.86 -36.87 -17.81
C LEU A 504 2.10 -35.87 -16.92
N ASN A 505 1.91 -36.25 -15.65
CA ASN A 505 1.57 -35.30 -14.60
C ASN A 505 2.91 -34.74 -14.08
N VAL A 506 3.17 -33.47 -14.41
CA VAL A 506 4.47 -32.85 -14.14
C VAL A 506 4.57 -32.45 -12.67
N ILE A 507 5.69 -32.82 -12.04
CA ILE A 507 6.09 -32.30 -10.73
C ILE A 507 7.13 -31.24 -10.97
N LEU A 508 6.83 -30.01 -10.57
CA LEU A 508 7.80 -28.91 -10.50
C LEU A 508 8.51 -28.93 -9.15
N CYS A 509 9.77 -28.52 -9.13
CA CYS A 509 10.55 -28.36 -7.92
C CYS A 509 11.32 -27.04 -7.97
N THR A 510 11.51 -26.39 -6.83
CA THR A 510 12.48 -25.32 -6.71
C THR A 510 13.89 -25.89 -6.58
N ASP A 511 14.83 -25.34 -7.34
CA ASP A 511 16.25 -25.65 -7.18
C ASP A 511 16.91 -24.66 -6.17
N PRO A 512 18.15 -24.93 -5.72
CA PRO A 512 18.84 -24.05 -4.76
C PRO A 512 19.08 -22.61 -5.26
N THR A 513 18.88 -22.34 -6.56
CA THR A 513 19.01 -21.00 -7.14
C THR A 513 17.68 -20.27 -7.21
N GLY A 514 16.58 -20.87 -6.73
CA GLY A 514 15.24 -20.32 -6.77
C GLY A 514 14.51 -20.48 -8.10
N ARG A 515 15.07 -21.30 -9.02
CA ARG A 515 14.41 -21.58 -10.30
C ARG A 515 13.40 -22.71 -10.12
N VAL A 516 12.18 -22.49 -10.58
CA VAL A 516 11.16 -23.54 -10.66
C VAL A 516 11.36 -24.32 -11.98
N ALA A 517 11.62 -25.62 -11.87
CA ALA A 517 11.89 -26.48 -13.01
C ALA A 517 11.15 -27.82 -12.89
N ALA A 518 11.00 -28.53 -14.00
CA ALA A 518 10.45 -29.89 -13.99
C ALA A 518 11.41 -30.82 -13.24
N GLY A 519 11.00 -31.28 -12.07
CA GLY A 519 11.77 -32.20 -11.21
C GLY A 519 11.50 -33.66 -11.50
N SER A 520 10.29 -34.00 -11.99
CA SER A 520 9.88 -35.37 -12.33
C SER A 520 8.53 -35.35 -13.10
N GLY A 521 8.09 -36.50 -13.57
CA GLY A 521 6.80 -36.74 -14.16
C GLY A 521 6.20 -38.06 -13.71
N LEU A 522 4.91 -38.06 -13.40
CA LEU A 522 4.16 -39.26 -13.03
C LEU A 522 3.25 -39.69 -14.19
N ILE A 523 3.38 -40.92 -14.67
CA ILE A 523 2.57 -41.48 -15.76
C ILE A 523 1.25 -41.98 -15.19
N GLY A 524 0.11 -41.63 -15.84
CA GLY A 524 -1.22 -42.07 -15.46
C GLY A 524 -1.80 -41.35 -14.24
N ARG A 525 -3.12 -41.54 -14.02
CA ARG A 525 -3.87 -40.82 -12.97
C ARG A 525 -4.13 -41.66 -11.72
N HIS A 526 -3.84 -42.96 -11.75
CA HIS A 526 -4.13 -43.86 -10.63
C HIS A 526 -3.23 -43.52 -9.43
N ALA A 527 -3.83 -43.37 -8.26
CA ALA A 527 -3.16 -43.06 -6.98
C ALA A 527 -2.15 -41.89 -7.08
N LEU A 528 -2.46 -40.87 -7.88
CA LEU A 528 -1.52 -39.79 -8.23
C LEU A 528 -1.07 -39.02 -6.99
N ARG A 529 -1.99 -38.69 -6.06
CA ARG A 529 -1.71 -38.03 -4.80
C ARG A 529 -0.74 -38.83 -3.92
N GLU A 530 -1.00 -40.12 -3.72
CA GLU A 530 -0.13 -40.99 -2.92
C GLU A 530 1.27 -41.14 -3.52
N ARG A 531 1.35 -41.19 -4.85
CA ARG A 531 2.65 -41.25 -5.57
C ARG A 531 3.41 -39.93 -5.43
N PHE A 532 2.70 -38.81 -5.40
CA PHE A 532 3.26 -37.49 -5.15
C PHE A 532 3.79 -37.40 -3.70
N ALA A 533 3.00 -37.84 -2.71
CA ALA A 533 3.45 -37.91 -1.32
C ALA A 533 4.71 -38.80 -1.18
N LYS A 534 4.73 -40.00 -1.82
CA LYS A 534 5.93 -40.85 -1.85
C LYS A 534 7.14 -40.17 -2.50
N PHE A 535 6.94 -39.41 -3.57
CA PHE A 535 7.99 -38.64 -4.22
C PHE A 535 8.58 -37.57 -3.27
N ILE A 536 7.73 -36.81 -2.57
CA ILE A 536 8.15 -35.81 -1.60
C ILE A 536 8.99 -36.46 -0.49
N VAL A 537 8.50 -37.53 0.13
CA VAL A 537 9.22 -38.25 1.21
C VAL A 537 10.58 -38.73 0.75
N ARG A 538 10.68 -39.30 -0.46
CA ARG A 538 11.98 -39.76 -1.02
C ARG A 538 12.93 -38.61 -1.32
N ARG A 539 12.39 -37.44 -1.64
CA ARG A 539 13.19 -36.27 -2.01
C ARG A 539 13.62 -35.45 -0.80
N THR A 540 12.81 -35.47 0.27
CA THR A 540 13.10 -34.82 1.53
C THR A 540 14.12 -35.66 2.30
N ARG A 541 15.40 -35.25 2.24
CA ARG A 541 16.47 -35.85 3.02
C ARG A 541 16.68 -35.02 4.28
N PHE A 542 16.52 -35.63 5.46
CA PHE A 542 16.69 -34.97 6.75
C PHE A 542 17.21 -35.98 7.79
N ASP A 543 17.85 -35.46 8.84
CA ASP A 543 18.32 -36.23 9.97
C ASP A 543 17.25 -36.22 11.08
N ALA A 544 16.48 -37.29 11.22
CA ALA A 544 15.34 -37.38 12.15
C ALA A 544 15.76 -37.24 13.63
N GLU A 545 17.03 -37.46 13.98
CA GLU A 545 17.52 -37.26 15.34
C GLU A 545 17.76 -35.77 15.65
N ARG A 546 18.21 -34.99 14.64
CA ARG A 546 18.65 -33.61 14.77
C ARG A 546 17.66 -32.58 14.20
N GLU A 547 16.79 -33.02 13.28
CA GLU A 547 15.90 -32.11 12.52
C GLU A 547 14.43 -32.47 12.72
N ARG A 548 13.59 -31.46 12.56
CA ARG A 548 12.14 -31.55 12.41
C ARG A 548 11.73 -30.96 11.06
N LEU A 549 10.52 -31.28 10.65
CA LEU A 549 9.96 -30.81 9.38
C LEU A 549 8.76 -29.90 9.61
N ARG A 550 8.75 -28.79 8.92
CA ARG A 550 7.59 -27.90 8.80
C ARG A 550 7.03 -28.05 7.40
N ILE A 551 5.71 -28.20 7.28
CA ILE A 551 5.07 -28.52 6.02
C ILE A 551 3.90 -27.61 5.79
N PHE A 552 3.88 -26.92 4.64
CA PHE A 552 2.67 -26.30 4.12
C PHE A 552 2.21 -27.04 2.87
N VAL A 553 0.91 -27.35 2.82
CA VAL A 553 0.23 -27.90 1.65
C VAL A 553 -0.69 -26.83 1.09
N GLY A 554 -0.53 -26.50 -0.18
CA GLY A 554 -1.39 -25.57 -0.91
C GLY A 554 -2.21 -26.32 -1.96
N HIS A 555 -3.41 -25.83 -2.25
CA HIS A 555 -4.27 -26.41 -3.30
C HIS A 555 -4.91 -25.34 -4.18
N GLY A 556 -5.04 -25.64 -5.47
CA GLY A 556 -5.79 -24.84 -6.43
C GLY A 556 -7.21 -25.37 -6.57
N ASP A 557 -8.14 -24.85 -5.76
CA ASP A 557 -9.56 -25.21 -5.76
C ASP A 557 -9.84 -26.72 -5.53
N LEU A 558 -9.02 -27.36 -4.69
CA LEU A 558 -9.13 -28.78 -4.33
C LEU A 558 -8.91 -29.05 -2.84
N PRO A 559 -9.71 -28.48 -1.92
CA PRO A 559 -9.47 -28.59 -0.48
C PRO A 559 -9.42 -30.04 0.01
N GLN A 560 -10.32 -30.90 -0.41
CA GLN A 560 -10.36 -32.31 0.02
C GLN A 560 -9.10 -33.08 -0.42
N ALA A 561 -8.56 -32.79 -1.61
CA ALA A 561 -7.32 -33.42 -2.08
C ALA A 561 -6.10 -32.85 -1.33
N GLY A 562 -6.14 -31.58 -0.98
CA GLY A 562 -5.13 -30.94 -0.15
C GLY A 562 -5.07 -31.55 1.26
N GLU A 563 -6.22 -31.66 1.94
CA GLU A 563 -6.36 -32.31 3.25
C GLU A 563 -5.85 -33.76 3.23
N ALA A 564 -6.31 -34.54 2.26
CA ALA A 564 -5.88 -35.91 2.14
C ALA A 564 -4.37 -36.07 1.83
N LEU A 565 -3.75 -35.09 1.11
CA LEU A 565 -2.31 -35.05 0.92
C LEU A 565 -1.58 -34.70 2.21
N LEU A 566 -2.08 -33.74 2.97
CA LEU A 566 -1.56 -33.35 4.26
C LEU A 566 -1.55 -34.53 5.24
N ASP A 567 -2.62 -35.30 5.29
CA ASP A 567 -2.72 -36.51 6.12
C ASP A 567 -1.79 -37.63 5.64
N ASP A 568 -1.66 -37.83 4.33
CA ASP A 568 -0.68 -38.75 3.77
C ASP A 568 0.75 -38.40 4.20
N LEU A 569 1.08 -37.12 4.23
CA LEU A 569 2.41 -36.63 4.66
C LEU A 569 2.58 -36.76 6.18
N ARG A 570 1.57 -36.42 6.97
CA ARG A 570 1.56 -36.60 8.43
C ARG A 570 1.81 -38.05 8.80
N ASN A 571 1.09 -38.98 8.16
CA ASN A 571 1.25 -40.41 8.42
C ASN A 571 2.65 -40.94 8.02
N ARG A 572 3.29 -40.36 7.01
CA ARG A 572 4.61 -40.84 6.51
C ARG A 572 5.79 -40.27 7.27
N PHE A 573 5.70 -39.01 7.72
CA PHE A 573 6.78 -38.36 8.48
C PHE A 573 6.61 -38.52 10.00
N GLY A 574 5.38 -38.79 10.47
CA GLY A 574 5.08 -39.05 11.88
C GLY A 574 5.63 -37.98 12.81
N ASP A 575 6.32 -38.43 13.85
CA ASP A 575 6.89 -37.55 14.89
C ASP A 575 8.02 -36.63 14.41
N ALA A 576 8.45 -36.75 13.15
CA ALA A 576 9.40 -35.80 12.60
C ALA A 576 8.81 -34.42 12.28
N ILE A 577 7.48 -34.30 12.28
CA ILE A 577 6.79 -33.05 11.97
C ILE A 577 6.79 -32.13 13.20
N ASP A 578 7.22 -30.89 13.02
CA ASP A 578 7.08 -29.78 13.96
C ASP A 578 5.65 -29.21 13.88
N PHE A 579 5.29 -28.78 12.66
CA PHE A 579 3.90 -28.46 12.30
C PHE A 579 3.62 -28.76 10.83
N ALA A 580 2.33 -28.93 10.50
CA ALA A 580 1.85 -29.07 9.14
C ALA A 580 0.46 -28.44 8.97
N ALA A 581 0.29 -27.57 7.97
CA ALA A 581 -0.92 -26.83 7.74
C ALA A 581 -1.31 -26.81 6.25
N LEU A 582 -2.62 -26.56 6.01
CA LEU A 582 -3.22 -26.42 4.69
C LEU A 582 -3.48 -24.94 4.39
N THR A 583 -3.34 -24.56 3.14
CA THR A 583 -3.68 -23.21 2.66
C THR A 583 -4.23 -23.25 1.23
N ASP A 584 -4.96 -22.22 0.85
CA ASP A 584 -5.34 -22.01 -0.56
C ASP A 584 -4.12 -21.52 -1.37
N MET A 585 -4.02 -21.97 -2.62
CA MET A 585 -3.13 -21.37 -3.59
C MET A 585 -3.77 -20.08 -4.12
N GLY A 586 -3.16 -18.93 -3.78
CA GLY A 586 -3.66 -17.61 -4.15
C GLY A 586 -3.66 -17.34 -5.66
N PRO A 587 -4.42 -16.33 -6.10
CA PRO A 587 -4.57 -15.95 -7.51
C PRO A 587 -3.25 -15.73 -8.24
N ALA A 588 -2.29 -14.99 -7.64
CA ALA A 588 -1.00 -14.69 -8.28
C ALA A 588 -0.23 -15.95 -8.69
N VAL A 589 -0.26 -16.99 -7.87
CA VAL A 589 0.34 -18.30 -8.18
C VAL A 589 -0.62 -19.14 -9.04
N GLY A 590 -1.91 -19.04 -8.78
CA GLY A 590 -2.99 -19.76 -9.46
C GLY A 590 -3.06 -19.53 -10.96
N VAL A 591 -2.75 -18.31 -11.43
CA VAL A 591 -2.62 -17.98 -12.87
C VAL A 591 -1.64 -18.91 -13.58
N HIS A 592 -0.60 -19.36 -12.90
CA HIS A 592 0.45 -20.21 -13.44
C HIS A 592 0.30 -21.68 -13.10
N GLY A 593 -0.25 -21.98 -11.92
CA GLY A 593 -0.51 -23.36 -11.48
C GLY A 593 -1.79 -23.95 -12.09
N GLY A 594 -2.82 -23.15 -12.15
CA GLY A 594 -4.17 -23.56 -12.57
C GLY A 594 -4.92 -24.38 -11.52
N PRO A 595 -6.22 -24.60 -11.75
CA PRO A 595 -7.04 -25.40 -10.87
C PRO A 595 -6.57 -26.86 -10.84
N GLY A 596 -6.75 -27.50 -9.69
CA GLY A 596 -6.35 -28.90 -9.49
C GLY A 596 -4.86 -29.10 -9.14
N THR A 597 -4.08 -28.04 -9.04
CA THR A 597 -2.68 -28.09 -8.63
C THR A 597 -2.57 -28.35 -7.12
N LEU A 598 -1.62 -29.19 -6.71
CA LEU A 598 -1.23 -29.40 -5.32
C LEU A 598 0.22 -28.95 -5.13
N ILE A 599 0.46 -28.11 -4.15
CA ILE A 599 1.80 -27.58 -3.82
C ILE A 599 2.17 -28.02 -2.41
N VAL A 600 3.39 -28.45 -2.22
CA VAL A 600 3.91 -28.82 -0.89
C VAL A 600 5.26 -28.17 -0.71
N ALA A 601 5.41 -27.45 0.37
CA ALA A 601 6.72 -27.01 0.85
C ALA A 601 7.11 -27.80 2.09
N VAL A 602 8.38 -28.20 2.15
CA VAL A 602 8.99 -28.86 3.29
C VAL A 602 10.21 -28.06 3.71
N GLN A 603 10.24 -27.63 4.97
CA GLN A 603 11.36 -26.92 5.59
C GLN A 603 11.94 -27.78 6.70
N ARG A 604 13.27 -27.93 6.71
CA ARG A 604 13.98 -28.59 7.80
C ARG A 604 14.37 -27.58 8.87
N VAL A 605 14.07 -27.87 10.09
CA VAL A 605 14.44 -27.04 11.25
C VAL A 605 15.23 -27.86 12.25
N ASN A 606 16.19 -27.25 12.93
CA ASN A 606 16.95 -27.96 13.96
C ASN A 606 16.02 -28.30 15.13
N ARG A 607 16.17 -29.50 15.66
CA ARG A 607 15.50 -29.89 16.89
C ARG A 607 16.01 -29.01 18.03
N ALA A 608 15.13 -28.46 18.84
CA ALA A 608 15.54 -27.77 20.05
C ALA A 608 16.36 -28.73 20.93
N PRO A 609 17.47 -28.31 21.54
CA PRO A 609 18.15 -29.10 22.54
C PRO A 609 17.14 -29.42 23.67
N GLN A 610 17.09 -30.73 24.04
CA GLN A 610 16.26 -31.22 25.14
C GLN A 610 16.68 -30.62 26.48
#